data_98e6af7bdeecfba1f9dad01c008cf14b
#
_entry.id   98e6af7bdeecfba1f9dad01c008cf14b
#
_cell.length_a   1.000
_cell.length_b   1.000
_cell.length_c   1.000
_cell.angle_alpha   90.00
_cell.angle_beta   90.00
_cell.angle_gamma   90.00
#
_symmetry.space_group_name_H-M   'P 1'
#
loop_
_entity.id
_entity.type
_entity.pdbx_description
1 polymer ?
#
loop_
_entity_poly.entity_id
_entity_poly.type
_entity_poly.pdbx_seq_one_letter_code
_entity_poly.pdbx_strand_id
1 'polypeptide(L)'
;MKSFHNDPKIKEKYLNRLKAHAEADELIQGEGWRDGKGCAVGCTLENYNHARYEKELGIPEWMARLYDCIFEGLPNDKAKVFAIKFLQSVPVGVDLNPIKWKFPCFVLKENIERVMSLTLDKKLKEQVVSSIRQCLSVHKSAILNGAWNYSTRSLAWSAADSAAESVRVARSTLVAESAADSAAESMVESLARSTWLAAESARPARSEAYERYSKS
;
A
#
# COMPACT_ATOMS: atom_id res chain seq x y z
N MET A 1 -15.66 7.93 9.32
CA MET A 1 -14.85 8.49 10.45
C MET A 1 -13.99 9.62 9.91
N LYS A 2 -13.72 10.65 10.72
CA LYS A 2 -12.91 11.80 10.28
C LYS A 2 -11.49 11.68 10.80
N SER A 3 -10.50 11.94 9.95
CA SER A 3 -9.09 11.95 10.30
C SER A 3 -8.81 12.88 11.47
N PHE A 4 -7.98 12.40 12.38
CA PHE A 4 -7.65 13.03 13.65
C PHE A 4 -8.89 13.43 14.48
N HIS A 5 -10.02 12.73 14.28
CA HIS A 5 -11.30 13.03 14.95
C HIS A 5 -11.72 14.50 14.81
N ASN A 6 -11.30 15.16 13.73
CA ASN A 6 -11.49 16.58 13.47
C ASN A 6 -10.80 17.51 14.51
N ASP A 7 -9.78 17.03 15.20
CA ASP A 7 -9.00 17.79 16.19
C ASP A 7 -7.53 17.93 15.74
N PRO A 8 -7.05 19.14 15.44
CA PRO A 8 -5.67 19.37 15.05
C PRO A 8 -4.66 19.03 16.16
N LYS A 9 -5.05 19.05 17.44
CA LYS A 9 -4.19 18.69 18.57
C LYS A 9 -3.85 17.19 18.55
N ILE A 10 -4.76 16.35 18.09
CA ILE A 10 -4.49 14.92 17.89
C ILE A 10 -3.43 14.74 16.82
N LYS A 11 -3.55 15.42 15.68
CA LYS A 11 -2.52 15.37 14.63
C LYS A 11 -1.16 15.82 15.16
N GLU A 12 -1.13 16.95 15.84
CA GLU A 12 0.10 17.52 16.41
C GLU A 12 0.76 16.55 17.40
N LYS A 13 0.00 15.98 18.32
CA LYS A 13 0.47 15.00 19.30
C LYS A 13 1.22 13.83 18.63
N TYR A 14 0.57 13.16 17.67
CA TYR A 14 1.14 11.97 17.05
C TYR A 14 2.26 12.29 16.07
N LEU A 15 2.19 13.43 15.39
CA LEU A 15 3.26 13.90 14.52
C LEU A 15 4.52 14.27 15.33
N ASN A 16 4.37 14.96 16.46
CA ASN A 16 5.50 15.31 17.32
C ASN A 16 6.14 14.08 17.95
N ARG A 17 5.34 13.09 18.37
CA ARG A 17 5.82 11.80 18.86
C ARG A 17 6.67 11.10 17.79
N LEU A 18 6.13 10.94 16.58
CA LEU A 18 6.84 10.28 15.48
C LEU A 18 8.16 10.99 15.13
N LYS A 19 8.17 12.33 15.16
CA LYS A 19 9.39 13.13 14.94
C LYS A 19 10.42 12.89 16.04
N ALA A 20 10.00 12.85 17.31
CA ALA A 20 10.89 12.59 18.43
C ALA A 20 11.57 11.22 18.30
N HIS A 21 10.81 10.15 17.94
CA HIS A 21 11.39 8.84 17.66
C HIS A 21 12.35 8.84 16.47
N ALA A 22 12.04 9.62 15.43
CA ALA A 22 12.93 9.74 14.27
C ALA A 22 14.24 10.46 14.61
N GLU A 23 14.19 11.51 15.42
CA GLU A 23 15.34 12.26 15.92
C GLU A 23 16.21 11.45 16.88
N ALA A 24 15.60 10.56 17.68
CA ALA A 24 16.26 9.63 18.59
C ALA A 24 16.83 8.37 17.89
N ASP A 25 16.70 8.26 16.56
CA ASP A 25 17.07 7.07 15.77
C ASP A 25 16.36 5.77 16.22
N GLU A 26 15.13 5.91 16.68
CA GLU A 26 14.26 4.83 17.16
C GLU A 26 13.28 4.33 16.09
N LEU A 27 13.17 5.05 14.98
CA LEU A 27 12.34 4.68 13.83
C LEU A 27 13.11 3.72 12.94
N ILE A 28 12.82 2.42 13.07
CA ILE A 28 13.56 1.31 12.45
C ILE A 28 12.62 0.40 11.66
N GLN A 29 13.13 -0.23 10.62
CA GLN A 29 12.41 -1.22 9.81
C GLN A 29 12.60 -2.62 10.39
N GLY A 30 11.65 -3.53 10.12
CA GLY A 30 11.71 -4.95 10.53
C GLY A 30 11.28 -5.23 11.97
N GLU A 31 10.96 -4.22 12.76
CA GLU A 31 10.47 -4.37 14.14
C GLU A 31 9.20 -3.54 14.34
N GLY A 32 8.09 -4.18 14.74
CA GLY A 32 6.83 -3.47 14.94
C GLY A 32 6.91 -2.42 16.07
N TRP A 33 7.20 -2.88 17.28
CA TRP A 33 7.45 -2.03 18.47
C TRP A 33 8.07 -2.85 19.58
N ARG A 34 9.25 -2.48 20.03
CA ARG A 34 9.95 -3.09 21.16
C ARG A 34 10.98 -2.13 21.75
N ASP A 35 11.03 -2.05 23.08
CA ASP A 35 12.04 -1.30 23.83
C ASP A 35 12.22 0.17 23.39
N GLY A 36 11.09 0.86 23.09
CA GLY A 36 11.09 2.25 22.67
C GLY A 36 11.38 2.47 21.18
N LYS A 37 11.57 1.40 20.37
CA LYS A 37 11.89 1.47 18.94
C LYS A 37 10.89 0.68 18.11
N GLY A 38 10.72 1.05 16.85
CA GLY A 38 9.85 0.30 15.96
C GLY A 38 9.62 0.93 14.61
N CYS A 39 8.69 0.33 13.86
CA CYS A 39 8.26 0.85 12.57
C CYS A 39 7.47 2.15 12.69
N ALA A 40 7.07 2.70 11.57
CA ALA A 40 6.30 3.93 11.52
C ALA A 40 4.99 3.88 12.34
N VAL A 41 4.28 2.75 12.31
CA VAL A 41 3.08 2.54 13.13
C VAL A 41 3.43 2.40 14.61
N GLY A 42 4.46 1.61 14.91
CA GLY A 42 4.95 1.40 16.26
C GLY A 42 5.35 2.70 16.94
N CYS A 43 6.18 3.50 16.32
CA CYS A 43 6.63 4.79 16.85
C CYS A 43 5.50 5.83 16.94
N THR A 44 4.51 5.80 16.04
CA THR A 44 3.36 6.70 16.14
C THR A 44 2.51 6.38 17.37
N LEU A 45 2.26 5.09 17.64
CA LEU A 45 1.33 4.66 18.70
C LEU A 45 2.01 4.27 20.01
N GLU A 46 3.35 4.09 20.03
CA GLU A 46 4.09 3.37 21.08
C GLU A 46 3.49 1.98 21.31
N ASN A 47 3.04 1.39 20.22
CA ASN A 47 2.39 0.07 20.19
C ASN A 47 2.22 -0.39 18.74
N TYR A 48 2.46 -1.67 18.46
CA TYR A 48 2.24 -2.23 17.12
C TYR A 48 0.84 -2.80 16.98
N ASN A 49 -0.12 -1.93 16.67
CA ASN A 49 -1.51 -2.34 16.43
C ASN A 49 -2.19 -1.40 15.42
N HIS A 50 -2.34 -1.85 14.17
CA HIS A 50 -2.93 -1.06 13.10
C HIS A 50 -4.38 -0.63 13.38
N ALA A 51 -5.19 -1.45 14.06
CA ALA A 51 -6.57 -1.10 14.39
C ALA A 51 -6.66 0.10 15.37
N ARG A 52 -5.63 0.32 16.19
CA ARG A 52 -5.56 1.50 17.06
C ARG A 52 -5.39 2.81 16.29
N TYR A 53 -4.85 2.78 15.07
CA TYR A 53 -4.78 3.96 14.20
C TYR A 53 -6.16 4.55 13.95
N GLU A 54 -7.14 3.69 13.69
CA GLU A 54 -8.52 4.13 13.47
C GLU A 54 -9.13 4.71 14.75
N LYS A 55 -8.92 4.04 15.87
CA LYS A 55 -9.44 4.47 17.18
C LYS A 55 -8.78 5.76 17.68
N GLU A 56 -7.48 5.91 17.53
CA GLU A 56 -6.71 7.01 18.13
C GLU A 56 -6.51 8.20 17.19
N LEU A 57 -6.36 7.95 15.88
CA LEU A 57 -6.10 8.99 14.89
C LEU A 57 -7.27 9.23 13.92
N GLY A 58 -8.33 8.41 13.95
CA GLY A 58 -9.38 8.48 12.93
C GLY A 58 -8.88 8.14 11.52
N ILE A 59 -7.70 7.55 11.41
CA ILE A 59 -7.11 7.07 10.15
C ILE A 59 -7.48 5.59 9.99
N PRO A 60 -8.17 5.19 8.90
CA PRO A 60 -8.64 3.82 8.73
C PRO A 60 -7.51 2.78 8.84
N GLU A 61 -7.80 1.63 9.44
CA GLU A 61 -6.82 0.53 9.64
C GLU A 61 -6.14 0.12 8.33
N TRP A 62 -6.89 0.05 7.20
CA TRP A 62 -6.31 -0.30 5.91
C TRP A 62 -5.21 0.69 5.48
N MET A 63 -5.36 1.97 5.81
CA MET A 63 -4.37 3.00 5.49
C MET A 63 -3.15 2.89 6.40
N ALA A 64 -3.33 2.54 7.67
CA ALA A 64 -2.23 2.25 8.57
C ALA A 64 -1.39 1.05 8.10
N ARG A 65 -2.05 -0.02 7.62
CA ARG A 65 -1.36 -1.18 7.02
C ARG A 65 -0.61 -0.82 5.74
N LEU A 66 -1.22 -0.01 4.87
CA LEU A 66 -0.55 0.48 3.65
C LEU A 66 0.67 1.35 4.01
N TYR A 67 0.51 2.24 4.96
CA TYR A 67 1.57 3.10 5.47
C TYR A 67 2.77 2.30 5.98
N ASP A 68 2.51 1.30 6.82
CA ASP A 68 3.51 0.40 7.38
C ASP A 68 4.23 -0.39 6.26
N CYS A 69 3.48 -0.95 5.34
CA CYS A 69 4.02 -1.71 4.23
C CYS A 69 4.92 -0.87 3.30
N ILE A 70 4.55 0.38 3.03
CA ILE A 70 5.40 1.29 2.24
C ILE A 70 6.66 1.63 3.04
N PHE A 71 6.53 1.92 4.34
CA PHE A 71 7.66 2.20 5.21
C PHE A 71 8.68 1.06 5.21
N GLU A 72 8.22 -0.19 5.37
CA GLU A 72 9.07 -1.39 5.39
C GLU A 72 9.75 -1.68 4.03
N GLY A 73 9.14 -1.26 2.93
CA GLY A 73 9.64 -1.51 1.58
C GLY A 73 10.58 -0.43 1.02
N LEU A 74 10.73 0.71 1.68
CA LEU A 74 11.58 1.80 1.21
C LEU A 74 13.04 1.62 1.69
N PRO A 75 14.03 2.22 0.99
CA PRO A 75 15.37 2.42 1.55
C PRO A 75 15.28 3.18 2.87
N ASN A 76 16.13 2.83 3.85
CA ASN A 76 16.02 3.31 5.24
C ASN A 76 15.99 4.85 5.36
N ASP A 77 16.85 5.56 4.61
CA ASP A 77 16.88 7.03 4.56
C ASP A 77 15.56 7.63 4.07
N LYS A 78 14.93 6.99 3.08
CA LYS A 78 13.64 7.40 2.53
C LYS A 78 12.46 7.00 3.41
N ALA A 79 12.55 5.86 4.09
CA ALA A 79 11.52 5.36 5.00
C ALA A 79 11.23 6.35 6.13
N LYS A 80 12.28 6.87 6.80
CA LYS A 80 12.15 7.85 7.87
C LYS A 80 11.46 9.14 7.39
N VAL A 81 11.89 9.66 6.24
CA VAL A 81 11.29 10.87 5.64
C VAL A 81 9.85 10.63 5.22
N PHE A 82 9.57 9.47 4.63
CA PHE A 82 8.22 9.08 4.22
C PHE A 82 7.26 9.01 5.42
N ALA A 83 7.69 8.40 6.51
CA ALA A 83 6.86 8.24 7.71
C ALA A 83 6.33 9.60 8.20
N ILE A 84 7.20 10.58 8.34
CA ILE A 84 6.82 11.92 8.79
C ILE A 84 5.93 12.61 7.75
N LYS A 85 6.33 12.59 6.47
CA LYS A 85 5.58 13.25 5.37
C LYS A 85 4.17 12.67 5.21
N PHE A 86 4.01 11.36 5.36
CA PHE A 86 2.70 10.72 5.31
C PHE A 86 1.77 11.32 6.37
N LEU A 87 2.18 11.32 7.63
CA LEU A 87 1.33 11.83 8.72
C LEU A 87 1.08 13.34 8.58
N GLN A 88 2.07 14.10 8.10
CA GLN A 88 1.90 15.53 7.79
C GLN A 88 0.89 15.79 6.69
N SER A 89 0.87 14.96 5.63
CA SER A 89 0.01 15.14 4.45
C SER A 89 -1.46 14.83 4.72
N VAL A 90 -1.76 13.99 5.72
CA VAL A 90 -3.15 13.66 6.06
C VAL A 90 -3.86 14.91 6.62
N PRO A 91 -4.90 15.44 5.94
CA PRO A 91 -5.62 16.61 6.43
C PRO A 91 -6.48 16.26 7.64
N VAL A 92 -6.74 17.23 8.51
CA VAL A 92 -7.62 17.08 9.66
C VAL A 92 -9.09 17.13 9.21
N GLY A 93 -9.94 16.26 9.77
CA GLY A 93 -11.39 16.31 9.61
C GLY A 93 -11.94 15.73 8.31
N VAL A 94 -11.13 15.01 7.53
CA VAL A 94 -11.53 14.40 6.26
C VAL A 94 -11.91 12.94 6.46
N ASP A 95 -12.93 12.48 5.73
CA ASP A 95 -13.19 11.04 5.61
C ASP A 95 -12.24 10.42 4.58
N LEU A 96 -11.38 9.53 5.05
CA LEU A 96 -10.37 8.85 4.24
C LEU A 96 -10.88 7.55 3.60
N ASN A 97 -12.05 7.04 3.99
CA ASN A 97 -12.58 5.78 3.46
C ASN A 97 -12.77 5.76 1.93
N PRO A 98 -13.22 6.85 1.27
CA PRO A 98 -13.35 6.86 -0.18
C PRO A 98 -12.03 6.67 -0.93
N ILE A 99 -10.89 6.96 -0.29
CA ILE A 99 -9.56 6.80 -0.89
C ILE A 99 -9.22 5.32 -1.09
N LYS A 100 -9.75 4.43 -0.24
CA LYS A 100 -9.50 2.99 -0.28
C LYS A 100 -9.65 2.40 -1.69
N TRP A 101 -10.63 2.88 -2.44
CA TRP A 101 -10.92 2.39 -3.79
C TRP A 101 -10.23 3.19 -4.90
N LYS A 102 -10.00 4.48 -4.65
CA LYS A 102 -9.38 5.38 -5.64
C LYS A 102 -7.87 5.21 -5.72
N PHE A 103 -7.21 4.99 -4.58
CA PHE A 103 -5.76 4.86 -4.51
C PHE A 103 -5.21 3.69 -5.34
N PRO A 104 -5.72 2.45 -5.27
CA PRO A 104 -5.30 1.38 -6.15
C PRO A 104 -5.45 1.71 -7.63
N CYS A 105 -6.55 2.37 -8.01
CA CYS A 105 -6.74 2.80 -9.39
C CYS A 105 -5.70 3.82 -9.86
N PHE A 106 -5.30 4.74 -8.98
CA PHE A 106 -4.23 5.69 -9.25
C PHE A 106 -2.90 4.96 -9.46
N VAL A 107 -2.50 4.10 -8.52
CA VAL A 107 -1.24 3.34 -8.60
C VAL A 107 -1.17 2.48 -9.86
N LEU A 108 -2.27 1.78 -10.21
CA LEU A 108 -2.31 0.95 -11.41
C LEU A 108 -2.18 1.76 -12.71
N LYS A 109 -2.73 2.98 -12.76
CA LYS A 109 -2.56 3.88 -13.91
C LYS A 109 -1.10 4.34 -14.03
N GLU A 110 -0.50 4.81 -12.94
CA GLU A 110 0.92 5.18 -12.90
C GLU A 110 1.81 4.02 -13.36
N ASN A 111 1.49 2.79 -12.96
CA ASN A 111 2.22 1.61 -13.37
C ASN A 111 2.09 1.34 -14.89
N ILE A 112 0.93 1.56 -15.48
CA ILE A 112 0.77 1.46 -16.95
C ILE A 112 1.68 2.47 -17.64
N GLU A 113 1.70 3.72 -17.21
CA GLU A 113 2.55 4.77 -17.79
C GLU A 113 4.03 4.41 -17.67
N ARG A 114 4.45 3.91 -16.50
CA ARG A 114 5.83 3.43 -16.30
C ARG A 114 6.20 2.28 -17.23
N VAL A 115 5.36 1.24 -17.34
CA VAL A 115 5.61 0.12 -18.28
C VAL A 115 5.70 0.62 -19.71
N MET A 116 4.85 1.56 -20.10
CA MET A 116 4.88 2.14 -21.46
C MET A 116 6.18 2.91 -21.74
N SER A 117 6.81 3.50 -20.74
CA SER A 117 8.09 4.23 -20.87
C SER A 117 9.32 3.30 -20.89
N LEU A 118 9.21 2.03 -20.46
CA LEU A 118 10.33 1.10 -20.45
C LEU A 118 10.70 0.63 -21.87
N THR A 119 11.98 0.33 -22.08
CA THR A 119 12.47 -0.32 -23.30
C THR A 119 12.31 -1.84 -23.15
N LEU A 120 11.12 -2.34 -23.44
CA LEU A 120 10.77 -3.76 -23.38
C LEU A 120 10.32 -4.25 -24.75
N ASP A 121 10.43 -5.55 -24.98
CA ASP A 121 9.79 -6.20 -26.13
C ASP A 121 8.31 -5.82 -26.22
N LYS A 122 7.84 -5.54 -27.44
CA LYS A 122 6.47 -5.06 -27.67
C LYS A 122 5.41 -6.01 -27.15
N LYS A 123 5.57 -7.32 -27.41
CA LYS A 123 4.60 -8.35 -26.99
C LYS A 123 4.55 -8.47 -25.47
N LEU A 124 5.72 -8.44 -24.82
CA LEU A 124 5.83 -8.46 -23.37
C LEU A 124 5.18 -7.21 -22.74
N LYS A 125 5.48 -6.03 -23.28
CA LYS A 125 4.86 -4.77 -22.83
C LYS A 125 3.34 -4.83 -22.93
N GLU A 126 2.80 -5.32 -24.03
CA GLU A 126 1.36 -5.48 -24.24
C GLU A 126 0.75 -6.47 -23.23
N GLN A 127 1.41 -7.58 -22.92
CA GLN A 127 0.95 -8.56 -21.94
C GLN A 127 0.88 -7.95 -20.53
N VAL A 128 1.95 -7.29 -20.09
CA VAL A 128 2.01 -6.65 -18.77
C VAL A 128 0.92 -5.56 -18.63
N VAL A 129 0.81 -4.68 -19.64
CA VAL A 129 -0.21 -3.62 -19.63
C VAL A 129 -1.62 -4.20 -19.64
N SER A 130 -1.87 -5.27 -20.40
CA SER A 130 -3.16 -5.96 -20.43
C SER A 130 -3.54 -6.49 -19.05
N SER A 131 -2.61 -7.16 -18.36
CA SER A 131 -2.84 -7.68 -16.98
C SER A 131 -3.13 -6.57 -15.98
N ILE A 132 -2.37 -5.44 -16.03
CA ILE A 132 -2.63 -4.29 -15.17
C ILE A 132 -4.00 -3.66 -15.47
N ARG A 133 -4.40 -3.56 -16.74
CA ARG A 133 -5.73 -3.05 -17.13
C ARG A 133 -6.86 -3.94 -16.64
N GLN A 134 -6.70 -5.25 -16.61
CA GLN A 134 -7.69 -6.17 -16.04
C GLN A 134 -7.85 -5.90 -14.53
N CYS A 135 -6.76 -5.78 -13.80
CA CYS A 135 -6.78 -5.41 -12.38
C CYS A 135 -7.48 -4.05 -12.17
N LEU A 136 -7.13 -3.03 -12.97
CA LEU A 136 -7.75 -1.71 -12.92
C LEU A 136 -9.26 -1.76 -13.18
N SER A 137 -9.73 -2.60 -14.12
CA SER A 137 -11.16 -2.73 -14.43
C SER A 137 -11.94 -3.27 -13.24
N VAL A 138 -11.37 -4.24 -12.52
CA VAL A 138 -11.98 -4.81 -11.31
C VAL A 138 -12.09 -3.77 -10.20
N HIS A 139 -11.03 -2.96 -9.96
CA HIS A 139 -11.09 -1.88 -8.97
C HIS A 139 -12.10 -0.79 -9.34
N LYS A 140 -12.21 -0.43 -10.63
CA LYS A 140 -13.24 0.51 -11.11
C LYS A 140 -14.65 -0.03 -10.88
N SER A 141 -14.89 -1.31 -11.14
CA SER A 141 -16.18 -1.95 -10.86
C SER A 141 -16.53 -1.92 -9.37
N ALA A 142 -15.55 -2.15 -8.49
CA ALA A 142 -15.75 -2.04 -7.05
C ALA A 142 -16.13 -0.62 -6.61
N ILE A 143 -15.56 0.42 -7.23
CA ILE A 143 -15.93 1.82 -6.97
C ILE A 143 -17.39 2.07 -7.35
N LEU A 144 -17.82 1.60 -8.52
CA LEU A 144 -19.19 1.81 -9.02
C LEU A 144 -20.24 1.08 -8.19
N ASN A 145 -19.92 -0.12 -7.72
CA ASN A 145 -20.85 -0.98 -6.98
C ASN A 145 -20.80 -0.75 -5.45
N GLY A 146 -19.90 0.08 -4.96
CA GLY A 146 -19.74 0.37 -3.54
C GLY A 146 -19.31 -0.81 -2.66
N ALA A 147 -19.01 -1.97 -3.26
CA ALA A 147 -18.66 -3.19 -2.56
C ALA A 147 -17.79 -4.13 -3.38
N TRP A 148 -16.93 -4.89 -2.70
CA TRP A 148 -16.28 -6.07 -3.23
C TRP A 148 -17.12 -7.31 -2.91
N ASN A 149 -17.64 -7.96 -3.93
CA ASN A 149 -18.17 -9.31 -3.78
C ASN A 149 -17.05 -10.35 -3.92
N TYR A 150 -17.35 -11.61 -3.58
CA TYR A 150 -16.36 -12.70 -3.63
C TYR A 150 -15.76 -12.90 -5.04
N SER A 151 -16.60 -12.83 -6.08
CA SER A 151 -16.15 -13.00 -7.47
C SER A 151 -15.23 -11.86 -7.92
N THR A 152 -15.55 -10.61 -7.58
CA THR A 152 -14.72 -9.44 -7.87
C THR A 152 -13.35 -9.55 -7.19
N ARG A 153 -13.32 -10.06 -5.97
CA ARG A 153 -12.08 -10.31 -5.22
C ARG A 153 -11.23 -11.39 -5.87
N SER A 154 -11.82 -12.52 -6.22
CA SER A 154 -11.14 -13.62 -6.92
C SER A 154 -10.54 -13.16 -8.25
N LEU A 155 -11.27 -12.37 -9.03
CA LEU A 155 -10.80 -11.77 -10.28
C LEU A 155 -9.63 -10.80 -10.05
N ALA A 156 -9.67 -9.99 -8.98
CA ALA A 156 -8.58 -9.08 -8.65
C ALA A 156 -7.29 -9.84 -8.30
N TRP A 157 -7.40 -10.90 -7.51
CA TRP A 157 -6.27 -11.78 -7.18
C TRP A 157 -5.71 -12.46 -8.43
N SER A 158 -6.56 -13.08 -9.24
CA SER A 158 -6.13 -13.73 -10.48
C SER A 158 -5.45 -12.75 -11.45
N ALA A 159 -5.97 -11.52 -11.56
CA ALA A 159 -5.35 -10.48 -12.39
C ALA A 159 -4.02 -9.99 -11.82
N ALA A 160 -3.90 -9.88 -10.49
CA ALA A 160 -2.65 -9.52 -9.82
C ALA A 160 -1.59 -10.62 -9.97
N ASP A 161 -1.97 -11.88 -9.79
CA ASP A 161 -1.09 -13.03 -9.99
C ASP A 161 -0.62 -13.13 -11.45
N SER A 162 -1.52 -12.92 -12.41
CA SER A 162 -1.19 -12.89 -13.84
C SER A 162 -0.24 -11.73 -14.19
N ALA A 163 -0.42 -10.56 -13.57
CA ALA A 163 0.50 -9.42 -13.75
C ALA A 163 1.88 -9.74 -13.14
N ALA A 164 1.91 -10.30 -11.94
CA ALA A 164 3.16 -10.69 -11.27
C ALA A 164 3.92 -11.77 -12.07
N GLU A 165 3.21 -12.76 -12.61
CA GLU A 165 3.81 -13.80 -13.45
C GLU A 165 4.35 -13.22 -14.76
N SER A 166 3.60 -12.34 -15.43
CA SER A 166 4.05 -11.67 -16.66
C SER A 166 5.33 -10.86 -16.41
N VAL A 167 5.42 -10.23 -15.25
CA VAL A 167 6.59 -9.49 -14.79
C VAL A 167 7.77 -10.43 -14.47
N ARG A 168 7.52 -11.59 -13.84
CA ARG A 168 8.54 -12.61 -13.53
C ARG A 168 9.12 -13.22 -14.82
N VAL A 169 8.27 -13.47 -15.80
CA VAL A 169 8.69 -13.94 -17.13
C VAL A 169 9.54 -12.86 -17.84
N ALA A 170 9.12 -11.59 -17.74
CA ALA A 170 9.91 -10.46 -18.26
C ALA A 170 11.30 -10.39 -17.62
N ARG A 171 11.39 -10.58 -16.31
CA ARG A 171 12.63 -10.62 -15.55
C ARG A 171 13.56 -11.74 -16.05
N SER A 172 13.04 -12.95 -16.24
CA SER A 172 13.84 -14.10 -16.68
C SER A 172 14.41 -13.95 -18.10
N THR A 173 13.73 -13.19 -18.96
CA THR A 173 14.21 -12.84 -20.31
C THR A 173 15.22 -11.69 -20.28
N LEU A 174 15.08 -10.72 -19.39
CA LEU A 174 15.97 -9.56 -19.27
C LEU A 174 17.32 -9.91 -18.62
N VAL A 175 17.34 -10.82 -17.64
CA VAL A 175 18.59 -11.29 -16.98
C VAL A 175 19.56 -11.95 -17.98
N ALA A 176 19.06 -12.35 -19.15
CA ALA A 176 19.90 -12.90 -20.22
C ALA A 176 20.62 -11.80 -21.07
N GLU A 177 20.27 -10.53 -20.94
CA GLU A 177 20.71 -9.50 -21.91
C GLU A 177 21.60 -8.37 -21.39
N SER A 178 21.88 -8.16 -20.15
CA SER A 178 22.98 -7.31 -19.61
C SER A 178 22.70 -6.46 -18.35
N ALA A 179 23.79 -5.92 -17.79
CA ALA A 179 23.88 -5.12 -16.55
C ALA A 179 23.21 -3.73 -16.57
N ALA A 180 22.53 -3.35 -17.65
CA ALA A 180 21.72 -2.12 -17.72
C ALA A 180 20.38 -2.23 -16.99
N ASP A 181 20.03 -3.42 -16.49
CA ASP A 181 18.67 -3.79 -16.13
C ASP A 181 18.34 -3.73 -14.62
N SER A 182 19.26 -3.35 -13.73
CA SER A 182 18.96 -3.25 -12.30
C SER A 182 17.85 -2.23 -11.98
N ALA A 183 17.72 -1.18 -12.80
CA ALA A 183 16.64 -0.20 -12.66
C ALA A 183 15.30 -0.76 -13.18
N ALA A 184 15.30 -1.53 -14.27
CA ALA A 184 14.12 -2.21 -14.78
C ALA A 184 13.67 -3.32 -13.81
N GLU A 185 14.60 -4.04 -13.24
CA GLU A 185 14.38 -5.09 -12.25
C GLU A 185 13.74 -4.54 -10.97
N SER A 186 14.26 -3.44 -10.44
CA SER A 186 13.69 -2.74 -9.28
C SER A 186 12.27 -2.20 -9.57
N MET A 187 12.03 -1.68 -10.78
CA MET A 187 10.70 -1.21 -11.19
C MET A 187 9.69 -2.35 -11.31
N VAL A 188 10.10 -3.49 -11.85
CA VAL A 188 9.28 -4.68 -12.04
C VAL A 188 8.87 -5.26 -10.68
N GLU A 189 9.79 -5.30 -9.72
CA GLU A 189 9.48 -5.73 -8.36
C GLU A 189 8.55 -4.75 -7.63
N SER A 190 8.76 -3.45 -7.83
CA SER A 190 7.87 -2.40 -7.33
C SER A 190 6.46 -2.50 -7.91
N LEU A 191 6.33 -2.88 -9.20
CA LEU A 191 5.07 -3.14 -9.88
C LEU A 191 4.32 -4.34 -9.29
N ALA A 192 5.01 -5.45 -9.08
CA ALA A 192 4.43 -6.65 -8.47
C ALA A 192 3.97 -6.36 -7.04
N ARG A 193 4.79 -5.65 -6.26
CA ARG A 193 4.43 -5.22 -4.89
C ARG A 193 3.22 -4.28 -4.87
N SER A 194 3.15 -3.30 -5.78
CA SER A 194 2.03 -2.36 -5.79
C SER A 194 0.72 -2.99 -6.26
N THR A 195 0.74 -3.96 -7.18
CA THR A 195 -0.45 -4.74 -7.53
C THR A 195 -0.89 -5.66 -6.39
N TRP A 196 0.06 -6.28 -5.68
CA TRP A 196 -0.21 -7.07 -4.48
C TRP A 196 -0.80 -6.21 -3.35
N LEU A 197 -0.22 -5.03 -3.09
CA LEU A 197 -0.72 -4.07 -2.09
C LEU A 197 -2.13 -3.57 -2.43
N ALA A 198 -2.41 -3.31 -3.70
CA ALA A 198 -3.75 -2.97 -4.15
C ALA A 198 -4.76 -4.09 -3.87
N ALA A 199 -4.38 -5.36 -4.08
CA ALA A 199 -5.20 -6.51 -3.76
C ALA A 199 -5.35 -6.71 -2.24
N GLU A 200 -4.28 -6.54 -1.45
CA GLU A 200 -4.29 -6.67 0.01
C GLU A 200 -5.11 -5.57 0.70
N SER A 201 -5.06 -4.34 0.19
CA SER A 201 -5.91 -3.24 0.68
C SER A 201 -7.40 -3.51 0.53
N ALA A 202 -7.76 -4.46 -0.35
CA ALA A 202 -9.13 -4.93 -0.57
C ALA A 202 -9.56 -6.03 0.41
N ARG A 203 -8.66 -6.60 1.23
CA ARG A 203 -9.04 -7.56 2.29
C ARG A 203 -9.92 -6.87 3.33
N PRO A 204 -11.09 -7.44 3.70
CA PRO A 204 -11.82 -7.00 4.87
C PRO A 204 -10.94 -7.25 6.10
N ALA A 205 -11.03 -6.37 7.09
CA ALA A 205 -10.45 -6.64 8.40
C ALA A 205 -10.93 -8.03 8.87
N ARG A 206 -10.00 -8.84 9.40
CA ARG A 206 -10.31 -10.24 9.84
C ARG A 206 -11.49 -10.33 10.79
N SER A 207 -11.80 -9.27 11.55
CA SER A 207 -12.95 -9.18 12.46
C SER A 207 -14.30 -9.25 11.75
N GLU A 208 -14.46 -8.64 10.57
CA GLU A 208 -15.75 -8.66 9.87
C GLU A 208 -16.10 -10.02 9.25
N ALA A 209 -15.08 -10.81 8.88
CA ALA A 209 -15.28 -12.16 8.38
C ALA A 209 -15.70 -13.14 9.49
N TYR A 210 -15.16 -12.97 10.69
CA TYR A 210 -15.46 -13.84 11.84
C TYR A 210 -16.86 -13.59 12.40
N GLU A 211 -17.31 -12.32 12.44
CA GLU A 211 -18.67 -11.98 12.92
C GLU A 211 -19.79 -12.45 12.00
N ARG A 212 -19.53 -12.60 10.69
CA ARG A 212 -20.54 -13.13 9.74
C ARG A 212 -20.68 -14.65 9.81
N TYR A 213 -19.61 -15.35 10.17
CA TYR A 213 -19.65 -16.81 10.32
C TYR A 213 -20.18 -17.27 11.70
N SER A 214 -20.14 -16.42 12.72
CA SER A 214 -20.64 -16.76 14.05
C SER A 214 -22.13 -16.48 14.23
N LYS A 215 -22.80 -15.89 13.22
CA LYS A 215 -24.26 -15.58 13.25
C LYS A 215 -25.06 -16.39 12.24
N SER A 216 -24.44 -17.34 11.53
CA SER A 216 -25.08 -18.36 10.71
C SER A 216 -25.00 -19.72 11.39
#